data_b0e662901d5def31ea35d335303ce284
#
_entry.id   b0e662901d5def31ea35d335303ce284
#
_cell.length_a   1.000
_cell.length_b   1.000
_cell.length_c   1.000
_cell.angle_alpha   90.00
_cell.angle_beta   90.00
_cell.angle_gamma   90.00
#
_symmetry.space_group_name_H-M   'P 1'
#
loop_
_entity.id
_entity.type
_entity.pdbx_description
1 polymer ?
#
loop_
_entity_poly.entity_id
_entity_poly.type
_entity_poly.pdbx_seq_one_letter_code
_entity_poly.pdbx_strand_id
1 'polypeptide(L)'
;RYTTLKRSTLQNFLLKNIPKEKIFHDCELKKIDYNDKLILTFSNSFKDEFDYLLVADGVFSKSKSIIFKKKIFPKYFDSIALRGNIKSLECSDISIYLGSNFHFVVYPLNQNNEYNFISVIRKNLKKEEAIDKNYFKNNELLKSLVNEISSKTSFDFKYKLENLKCFPI
;
A
#
# COMPACT_ATOMS: atom_id res chain seq x y z
N ARG A 1 5.36 17.99 16.81
CA ARG A 1 4.20 17.12 17.14
C ARG A 1 3.82 16.37 15.87
N TYR A 2 3.64 15.06 15.93
CA TYR A 2 3.17 14.21 14.82
C TYR A 2 1.74 13.73 15.12
N THR A 3 1.03 13.33 14.07
CA THR A 3 -0.30 12.75 14.16
C THR A 3 -0.35 11.48 13.31
N THR A 4 -0.79 10.39 13.92
CA THR A 4 -1.05 9.14 13.23
C THR A 4 -2.56 8.97 13.05
N LEU A 5 -2.99 8.49 11.90
CA LEU A 5 -4.40 8.24 11.62
C LEU A 5 -4.60 7.11 10.62
N LYS A 6 -5.77 6.50 10.64
CA LYS A 6 -6.14 5.48 9.65
C LYS A 6 -6.25 6.11 8.26
N ARG A 7 -5.77 5.39 7.23
CA ARG A 7 -5.91 5.83 5.84
C ARG A 7 -7.36 6.16 5.46
N SER A 8 -8.31 5.36 5.91
CA SER A 8 -9.74 5.60 5.66
C SER A 8 -10.23 6.93 6.26
N THR A 9 -9.75 7.28 7.45
CA THR A 9 -10.08 8.55 8.10
C THR A 9 -9.55 9.75 7.28
N LEU A 10 -8.29 9.67 6.83
CA LEU A 10 -7.71 10.68 5.96
C LEU A 10 -8.47 10.79 4.64
N GLN A 11 -8.75 9.65 4.01
CA GLN A 11 -9.48 9.61 2.75
C GLN A 11 -10.87 10.24 2.88
N ASN A 12 -11.62 9.87 3.92
CA ASN A 12 -12.95 10.45 4.18
C ASN A 12 -12.88 11.95 4.46
N PHE A 13 -11.85 12.40 5.17
CA PHE A 13 -11.63 13.83 5.41
C PHE A 13 -11.38 14.59 4.10
N LEU A 14 -10.51 14.07 3.24
CA LEU A 14 -10.19 14.69 1.95
C LEU A 14 -11.42 14.71 1.02
N LEU A 15 -12.16 13.60 0.96
CA LEU A 15 -13.36 13.49 0.11
C LEU A 15 -14.47 14.47 0.50
N LYS A 16 -14.59 14.84 1.79
CA LYS A 16 -15.57 15.84 2.23
C LYS A 16 -15.41 17.21 1.58
N ASN A 17 -14.20 17.53 1.12
CA ASN A 17 -13.88 18.81 0.49
C ASN A 17 -14.01 18.79 -1.04
N ILE A 18 -14.44 17.68 -1.61
CA ILE A 18 -14.63 17.52 -3.06
C ILE A 18 -16.12 17.38 -3.33
N PRO A 19 -16.72 18.20 -4.21
CA PRO A 19 -18.10 18.03 -4.63
C PRO A 19 -18.35 16.64 -5.21
N LYS A 20 -19.42 15.97 -4.78
CA LYS A 20 -19.70 14.58 -5.15
C LYS A 20 -19.82 14.37 -6.66
N GLU A 21 -20.35 15.35 -7.37
CA GLU A 21 -20.50 15.36 -8.82
C GLU A 21 -19.16 15.44 -9.58
N LYS A 22 -18.06 15.70 -8.88
CA LYS A 22 -16.69 15.68 -9.43
C LYS A 22 -15.97 14.36 -9.23
N ILE A 23 -16.62 13.40 -8.57
CA ILE A 23 -16.02 12.10 -8.24
C ILE A 23 -16.71 11.03 -9.06
N PHE A 24 -15.98 10.41 -9.96
CA PHE A 24 -16.45 9.30 -10.77
C PHE A 24 -15.82 8.01 -10.29
N HIS A 25 -16.65 7.06 -9.88
CA HIS A 25 -16.22 5.72 -9.49
C HIS A 25 -16.31 4.77 -10.68
N ASP A 26 -15.59 3.64 -10.59
CA ASP A 26 -15.58 2.58 -11.60
C ASP A 26 -15.21 3.04 -13.01
N CYS A 27 -14.39 4.09 -13.09
CA CYS A 27 -13.88 4.69 -14.31
C CYS A 27 -12.40 4.35 -14.50
N GLU A 28 -12.10 3.18 -15.04
CA GLU A 28 -10.74 2.82 -15.40
C GLU A 28 -10.37 3.43 -16.77
N LEU A 29 -9.25 4.15 -16.83
CA LEU A 29 -8.74 4.70 -18.08
C LEU A 29 -8.38 3.56 -19.04
N LYS A 30 -8.88 3.62 -20.28
CA LYS A 30 -8.65 2.63 -21.34
C LYS A 30 -7.83 3.19 -22.50
N LYS A 31 -8.04 4.43 -22.85
CA LYS A 31 -7.38 5.05 -24.00
C LYS A 31 -7.13 6.52 -23.75
N ILE A 32 -6.03 7.01 -24.31
CA ILE A 32 -5.69 8.43 -24.39
C ILE A 32 -5.44 8.73 -25.86
N ASP A 33 -6.20 9.64 -26.41
CA ASP A 33 -5.95 10.28 -27.71
C ASP A 33 -5.58 11.74 -27.47
N TYR A 34 -4.90 12.34 -28.41
CA TYR A 34 -4.56 13.75 -28.36
C TYR A 34 -4.97 14.41 -29.68
N ASN A 35 -5.79 15.46 -29.59
CA ASN A 35 -6.16 16.32 -30.70
C ASN A 35 -6.46 17.71 -30.11
N ASP A 36 -5.44 18.58 -30.03
CA ASP A 36 -5.42 19.86 -29.31
C ASP A 36 -5.66 19.73 -27.79
N LYS A 37 -6.51 18.81 -27.40
CA LYS A 37 -6.79 18.41 -26.01
C LYS A 37 -6.59 16.92 -25.80
N LEU A 38 -6.50 16.53 -24.53
CA LEU A 38 -6.47 15.11 -24.14
C LEU A 38 -7.88 14.54 -24.20
N ILE A 39 -8.09 13.55 -25.05
CA ILE A 39 -9.34 12.81 -25.12
C ILE A 39 -9.17 11.52 -24.36
N LEU A 40 -9.86 11.39 -23.22
CA LEU A 40 -9.79 10.22 -22.35
C LEU A 40 -11.02 9.34 -22.55
N THR A 41 -10.78 8.03 -22.73
CA THR A 41 -11.84 7.02 -22.80
C THR A 41 -11.72 6.06 -21.63
N PHE A 42 -12.83 5.84 -20.92
CA PHE A 42 -12.89 5.02 -19.71
C PHE A 42 -13.62 3.69 -19.94
N SER A 43 -13.51 2.78 -18.97
CA SER A 43 -14.08 1.42 -19.02
C SER A 43 -15.61 1.37 -19.14
N ASN A 44 -16.30 2.38 -18.66
CA ASN A 44 -17.75 2.56 -18.77
C ASN A 44 -18.19 3.24 -20.07
N SER A 45 -17.30 3.31 -21.07
CA SER A 45 -17.49 4.00 -22.34
C SER A 45 -17.63 5.53 -22.23
N PHE A 46 -17.50 6.09 -21.03
CA PHE A 46 -17.44 7.54 -20.87
C PHE A 46 -16.22 8.09 -21.60
N LYS A 47 -16.39 9.17 -22.32
CA LYS A 47 -15.35 9.86 -23.09
C LYS A 47 -15.51 11.36 -22.91
N ASP A 48 -14.42 12.04 -22.62
CA ASP A 48 -14.44 13.49 -22.44
C ASP A 48 -13.07 14.10 -22.77
N GLU A 49 -13.03 15.42 -22.93
CA GLU A 49 -11.86 16.21 -23.26
C GLU A 49 -11.31 16.93 -22.01
N PHE A 50 -9.99 16.93 -21.89
CA PHE A 50 -9.29 17.51 -20.73
C PHE A 50 -8.04 18.28 -21.19
N ASP A 51 -7.72 19.35 -20.47
CA ASP A 51 -6.47 20.08 -20.68
C ASP A 51 -5.28 19.36 -20.03
N TYR A 52 -5.50 18.67 -18.89
CA TYR A 52 -4.47 17.98 -18.13
C TYR A 52 -4.95 16.64 -17.59
N LEU A 53 -4.03 15.70 -17.47
CA LEU A 53 -4.23 14.41 -16.79
C LEU A 53 -3.18 14.22 -15.70
N LEU A 54 -3.61 14.14 -14.44
CA LEU A 54 -2.78 13.77 -13.31
C LEU A 54 -2.97 12.29 -12.99
N VAL A 55 -1.94 11.50 -13.19
CA VAL A 55 -1.97 10.05 -12.95
C VAL A 55 -1.45 9.73 -11.56
N ALA A 56 -2.34 9.25 -10.68
CA ALA A 56 -2.05 8.91 -9.29
C ALA A 56 -2.50 7.48 -8.92
N ASP A 57 -2.47 6.54 -9.88
CA ASP A 57 -2.96 5.16 -9.75
C ASP A 57 -1.91 4.16 -9.20
N GLY A 58 -0.80 4.69 -8.66
CA GLY A 58 0.16 3.95 -7.86
C GLY A 58 1.18 3.12 -8.64
N VAL A 59 1.90 2.25 -7.91
CA VAL A 59 3.03 1.47 -8.45
C VAL A 59 2.59 0.47 -9.53
N PHE A 60 1.37 -0.07 -9.42
CA PHE A 60 0.77 -0.99 -10.41
C PHE A 60 -0.07 -0.25 -11.46
N SER A 61 0.28 0.99 -11.74
CA SER A 61 -0.41 1.88 -12.67
C SER A 61 -0.68 1.23 -14.03
N LYS A 62 -1.96 1.11 -14.38
CA LYS A 62 -2.37 0.71 -15.74
C LYS A 62 -2.24 1.89 -16.72
N SER A 63 -2.53 3.09 -16.25
CA SER A 63 -2.43 4.32 -17.04
C SER A 63 -1.01 4.54 -17.57
N LYS A 64 0.00 4.17 -16.78
CA LYS A 64 1.40 4.24 -17.22
C LYS A 64 1.66 3.42 -18.48
N SER A 65 1.10 2.21 -18.57
CA SER A 65 1.23 1.36 -19.75
C SER A 65 0.52 1.94 -20.99
N ILE A 66 -0.58 2.65 -20.80
CA ILE A 66 -1.31 3.33 -21.87
C ILE A 66 -0.48 4.53 -22.37
N ILE A 67 0.01 5.37 -21.46
CA ILE A 67 0.80 6.57 -21.79
C ILE A 67 2.08 6.21 -22.56
N PHE A 68 2.82 5.22 -22.06
CA PHE A 68 4.09 4.81 -22.67
C PHE A 68 3.94 3.75 -23.78
N LYS A 69 2.70 3.33 -24.11
CA LYS A 69 2.39 2.31 -25.14
C LYS A 69 3.19 1.02 -24.99
N LYS A 70 3.55 0.66 -23.74
CA LYS A 70 4.29 -0.58 -23.42
C LYS A 70 3.92 -1.08 -22.03
N LYS A 71 3.99 -2.40 -21.81
CA LYS A 71 3.82 -2.97 -20.48
C LYS A 71 4.95 -2.51 -19.57
N ILE A 72 4.59 -1.93 -18.43
CA ILE A 72 5.52 -1.49 -17.40
C ILE A 72 5.21 -2.29 -16.14
N PHE A 73 6.21 -3.04 -15.68
CA PHE A 73 6.12 -3.81 -14.46
C PHE A 73 6.88 -3.10 -13.34
N PRO A 74 6.38 -3.16 -12.09
CA PRO A 74 7.14 -2.73 -10.94
C PRO A 74 8.45 -3.51 -10.84
N LYS A 75 9.51 -2.84 -10.41
CA LYS A 75 10.78 -3.50 -10.10
C LYS A 75 10.74 -3.94 -8.64
N TYR A 76 11.11 -5.17 -8.37
CA TYR A 76 11.35 -5.69 -7.03
C TYR A 76 12.74 -5.26 -6.55
N PHE A 77 12.84 -4.73 -5.33
CA PHE A 77 14.09 -4.27 -4.72
C PHE A 77 14.51 -5.13 -3.52
N ASP A 78 14.36 -6.44 -3.66
CA ASP A 78 14.80 -7.45 -2.69
C ASP A 78 14.30 -7.19 -1.26
N SER A 79 13.09 -6.67 -1.15
CA SER A 79 12.49 -6.35 0.13
C SER A 79 11.00 -6.67 0.16
N ILE A 80 10.55 -7.16 1.32
CA ILE A 80 9.15 -7.45 1.60
C ILE A 80 8.69 -6.53 2.72
N ALA A 81 7.54 -5.89 2.52
CA ALA A 81 6.83 -5.20 3.59
C ALA A 81 5.79 -6.13 4.21
N LEU A 82 5.87 -6.35 5.52
CA LEU A 82 4.82 -6.95 6.33
C LEU A 82 4.16 -5.85 7.15
N ARG A 83 2.84 -5.79 7.15
CA ARG A 83 2.09 -4.86 7.98
C ARG A 83 0.83 -5.50 8.56
N GLY A 84 0.38 -4.96 9.66
CA GLY A 84 -0.85 -5.38 10.32
C GLY A 84 -1.23 -4.45 11.45
N ASN A 85 -2.29 -4.81 12.13
CA ASN A 85 -2.76 -4.12 13.33
C ASN A 85 -2.54 -5.00 14.55
N ILE A 86 -2.28 -4.35 15.68
CA ILE A 86 -2.16 -4.99 16.99
C ILE A 86 -3.19 -4.34 17.89
N LYS A 87 -3.89 -5.14 18.68
CA LYS A 87 -4.78 -4.66 19.74
C LYS A 87 -4.12 -4.79 21.10
N SER A 88 -4.48 -3.89 22.00
CA SER A 88 -4.10 -3.97 23.42
C SER A 88 -2.60 -3.89 23.70
N LEU A 89 -1.85 -3.17 22.90
CA LEU A 89 -0.46 -2.84 23.18
C LEU A 89 -0.41 -1.58 24.07
N GLU A 90 0.42 -1.59 25.09
CA GLU A 90 0.70 -0.42 25.92
C GLU A 90 1.92 0.34 25.36
N CYS A 91 1.68 1.20 24.40
CA CYS A 91 2.71 2.05 23.81
C CYS A 91 2.11 3.43 23.51
N SER A 92 2.68 4.48 24.04
CA SER A 92 2.19 5.85 23.82
C SER A 92 2.77 6.50 22.59
N ASP A 93 3.91 6.01 22.09
CA ASP A 93 4.71 6.64 21.06
C ASP A 93 5.04 5.71 19.90
N ILE A 94 5.70 6.25 18.88
CA ILE A 94 6.27 5.45 17.79
C ILE A 94 7.51 4.74 18.30
N SER A 95 7.53 3.42 18.19
CA SER A 95 8.72 2.61 18.48
C SER A 95 9.31 2.10 17.17
N ILE A 96 10.62 2.25 17.01
CA ILE A 96 11.36 1.86 15.82
C ILE A 96 12.49 0.91 16.21
N TYR A 97 12.52 -0.26 15.59
CA TYR A 97 13.56 -1.26 15.74
C TYR A 97 14.35 -1.36 14.44
N LEU A 98 15.64 -1.13 14.49
CA LEU A 98 16.51 -1.11 13.32
C LEU A 98 17.50 -2.28 13.39
N GLY A 99 17.65 -2.98 12.27
CA GLY A 99 18.64 -4.05 12.09
C GLY A 99 19.26 -3.97 10.70
N SER A 100 20.29 -4.75 10.45
CA SER A 100 21.06 -4.75 9.20
C SER A 100 20.21 -5.08 7.97
N ASN A 101 19.22 -5.96 8.13
CA ASN A 101 18.39 -6.48 7.04
C ASN A 101 16.90 -6.25 7.23
N PHE A 102 16.52 -5.48 8.23
CA PHE A 102 15.12 -5.16 8.50
C PHE A 102 15.00 -3.85 9.25
N HIS A 103 13.81 -3.27 9.18
CA HIS A 103 13.32 -2.35 10.19
C HIS A 103 11.87 -2.70 10.54
N PHE A 104 11.51 -2.45 11.78
CA PHE A 104 10.16 -2.67 12.29
C PHE A 104 9.72 -1.42 13.03
N VAL A 105 8.52 -0.95 12.72
CA VAL A 105 7.94 0.25 13.31
C VAL A 105 6.55 -0.09 13.82
N VAL A 106 6.26 0.30 15.05
CA VAL A 106 4.92 0.20 15.63
C VAL A 106 4.52 1.55 16.19
N TYR A 107 3.25 1.90 16.00
CA TYR A 107 2.72 3.19 16.44
C TYR A 107 1.22 3.13 16.73
N PRO A 108 0.72 3.94 17.68
CA PRO A 108 -0.68 4.01 18.00
C PRO A 108 -1.50 4.60 16.84
N LEU A 109 -2.72 4.09 16.67
CA LEU A 109 -3.74 4.62 15.76
C LEU A 109 -4.90 5.16 16.57
N ASN A 110 -4.93 6.46 16.83
CA ASN A 110 -6.01 7.09 17.59
C ASN A 110 -6.14 6.61 19.06
N GLN A 111 -7.33 6.84 19.64
CA GLN A 111 -7.61 6.64 21.05
C GLN A 111 -8.10 5.23 21.43
N ASN A 112 -8.16 4.27 20.50
CA ASN A 112 -8.88 3.00 20.70
C ASN A 112 -7.97 1.81 21.02
N ASN A 113 -6.80 2.01 21.64
CA ASN A 113 -5.82 0.95 21.88
C ASN A 113 -5.52 0.10 20.63
N GLU A 114 -5.63 0.72 19.45
CA GLU A 114 -5.26 0.15 18.18
C GLU A 114 -3.88 0.64 17.77
N TYR A 115 -3.05 -0.26 17.33
CA TYR A 115 -1.70 0.01 16.86
C TYR A 115 -1.53 -0.53 15.46
N ASN A 116 -0.79 0.18 14.66
CA ASN A 116 -0.35 -0.32 13.37
C ASN A 116 1.13 -0.67 13.45
N PHE A 117 1.52 -1.71 12.75
CA PHE A 117 2.93 -1.97 12.54
C PHE A 117 3.24 -2.15 11.06
N ILE A 118 4.47 -1.84 10.72
CA ILE A 118 5.09 -2.16 9.44
C ILE A 118 6.50 -2.65 9.68
N SER A 119 6.87 -3.73 9.02
CA SER A 119 8.25 -4.17 8.93
C SER A 119 8.66 -4.27 7.47
N VAL A 120 9.85 -3.82 7.16
CA VAL A 120 10.49 -4.08 5.88
C VAL A 120 11.66 -5.03 6.14
N ILE A 121 11.68 -6.14 5.41
CA ILE A 121 12.67 -7.20 5.58
C ILE A 121 13.32 -7.42 4.22
N ARG A 122 14.65 -7.42 4.17
CA ARG A 122 15.39 -7.82 2.98
C ARG A 122 15.16 -9.30 2.71
N LYS A 123 14.72 -9.61 1.51
CA LYS A 123 14.47 -10.99 1.08
C LYS A 123 14.65 -11.10 -0.43
N ASN A 124 15.65 -11.87 -0.84
CA ASN A 124 15.84 -12.21 -2.25
C ASN A 124 14.77 -13.21 -2.66
N LEU A 125 13.97 -12.83 -3.63
CA LEU A 125 12.96 -13.68 -4.24
C LEU A 125 13.31 -13.91 -5.72
N LYS A 126 12.93 -15.08 -6.23
CA LYS A 126 12.94 -15.31 -7.66
C LYS A 126 11.94 -14.36 -8.33
N LYS A 127 12.19 -14.01 -9.58
CA LYS A 127 11.35 -13.06 -10.32
C LYS A 127 9.88 -13.52 -10.36
N GLU A 128 9.64 -14.80 -10.50
CA GLU A 128 8.31 -15.42 -10.53
C GLU A 128 7.58 -15.23 -9.20
N GLU A 129 8.28 -15.45 -8.08
CA GLU A 129 7.74 -15.24 -6.72
C GLU A 129 7.42 -13.78 -6.45
N ALA A 130 8.30 -12.87 -6.87
CA ALA A 130 8.14 -11.44 -6.64
C ALA A 130 6.92 -10.82 -7.35
N ILE A 131 6.41 -11.46 -8.39
CA ILE A 131 5.22 -11.02 -9.15
C ILE A 131 3.96 -11.83 -8.82
N ASP A 132 4.10 -12.95 -8.09
CA ASP A 132 2.98 -13.82 -7.73
C ASP A 132 2.22 -13.25 -6.52
N LYS A 133 1.01 -12.77 -6.77
CA LYS A 133 0.14 -12.25 -5.70
C LYS A 133 -0.26 -13.31 -4.67
N ASN A 134 -0.28 -14.59 -5.04
CA ASN A 134 -0.66 -15.67 -4.12
C ASN A 134 0.47 -16.01 -3.16
N TYR A 135 1.73 -15.88 -3.61
CA TYR A 135 2.90 -16.01 -2.75
C TYR A 135 2.78 -15.11 -1.49
N PHE A 136 2.40 -13.86 -1.68
CA PHE A 136 2.26 -12.88 -0.58
C PHE A 136 1.00 -13.03 0.26
N LYS A 137 0.08 -13.92 -0.12
CA LYS A 137 -1.12 -14.28 0.67
C LYS A 137 -0.94 -15.56 1.47
N ASN A 138 0.20 -16.24 1.33
CA ASN A 138 0.46 -17.50 2.00
C ASN A 138 0.59 -17.28 3.52
N ASN A 139 -0.24 -18.00 4.29
CA ASN A 139 -0.25 -17.91 5.75
C ASN A 139 1.06 -18.39 6.40
N GLU A 140 1.74 -19.36 5.82
CA GLU A 140 3.03 -19.84 6.33
C GLU A 140 4.11 -18.78 6.16
N LEU A 141 4.14 -18.10 5.00
CA LEU A 141 5.01 -16.96 4.80
C LEU A 141 4.74 -15.86 5.83
N LEU A 142 3.48 -15.49 6.03
CA LEU A 142 3.10 -14.47 7.01
C LEU A 142 3.55 -14.84 8.42
N LYS A 143 3.32 -16.09 8.85
CA LYS A 143 3.78 -16.61 10.15
C LYS A 143 5.31 -16.58 10.27
N SER A 144 6.03 -17.02 9.24
CA SER A 144 7.49 -17.03 9.24
C SER A 144 8.08 -15.63 9.39
N LEU A 145 7.50 -14.62 8.70
CA LEU A 145 7.91 -13.23 8.79
C LEU A 145 7.63 -12.63 10.18
N VAL A 146 6.48 -12.94 10.77
CA VAL A 146 6.16 -12.53 12.16
C VAL A 146 7.18 -13.12 13.14
N ASN A 147 7.49 -14.41 13.03
CA ASN A 147 8.48 -15.07 13.90
C ASN A 147 9.88 -14.46 13.70
N GLU A 148 10.25 -14.14 12.46
CA GLU A 148 11.53 -13.51 12.16
C GLU A 148 11.64 -12.13 12.83
N ILE A 149 10.59 -11.30 12.77
CA ILE A 149 10.56 -9.99 13.42
C ILE A 149 10.64 -10.17 14.94
N SER A 150 9.84 -11.06 15.51
CA SER A 150 9.83 -11.34 16.96
C SER A 150 11.22 -11.74 17.46
N SER A 151 11.89 -12.65 16.77
CA SER A 151 13.23 -13.10 17.14
C SER A 151 14.30 -12.00 17.06
N LYS A 152 14.18 -11.09 16.12
CA LYS A 152 15.16 -10.01 15.88
C LYS A 152 14.94 -8.77 16.75
N THR A 153 13.70 -8.53 17.19
CA THR A 153 13.35 -7.30 17.90
C THR A 153 13.07 -7.50 19.37
N SER A 154 12.97 -8.75 19.82
CA SER A 154 12.40 -9.12 21.13
C SER A 154 10.97 -8.59 21.33
N PHE A 155 10.32 -8.15 20.25
CA PHE A 155 8.95 -7.68 20.30
C PHE A 155 8.01 -8.89 20.45
N ASP A 156 7.23 -8.87 21.52
CA ASP A 156 6.31 -9.95 21.81
C ASP A 156 4.98 -9.78 21.08
N PHE A 157 4.78 -10.58 20.05
CA PHE A 157 3.50 -10.65 19.32
C PHE A 157 2.43 -11.51 20.04
N LYS A 158 2.46 -11.63 21.40
CA LYS A 158 1.36 -12.27 22.15
C LYS A 158 0.02 -11.58 21.94
N TYR A 159 0.06 -10.33 21.50
CA TYR A 159 -1.12 -9.54 21.18
C TYR A 159 -1.80 -10.07 19.92
N LYS A 160 -3.10 -9.90 19.86
CA LYS A 160 -3.90 -10.31 18.70
C LYS A 160 -3.51 -9.51 17.47
N LEU A 161 -2.92 -10.20 16.49
CA LEU A 161 -2.59 -9.64 15.19
C LEU A 161 -3.81 -9.68 14.28
N GLU A 162 -4.11 -8.56 13.64
CA GLU A 162 -5.22 -8.42 12.71
C GLU A 162 -4.76 -7.83 11.38
N ASN A 163 -5.48 -8.15 10.31
CA ASN A 163 -5.26 -7.55 8.98
C ASN A 163 -3.82 -7.70 8.46
N LEU A 164 -3.17 -8.83 8.75
CA LEU A 164 -1.83 -9.12 8.23
C LEU A 164 -1.83 -9.10 6.71
N LYS A 165 -0.91 -8.34 6.15
CA LYS A 165 -0.68 -8.24 4.70
C LYS A 165 0.79 -8.16 4.42
N CYS A 166 1.22 -8.82 3.35
CA CYS A 166 2.58 -8.82 2.86
C CYS A 166 2.62 -8.32 1.43
N PHE A 167 3.67 -7.57 1.08
CA PHE A 167 3.84 -6.98 -0.24
C PHE A 167 5.30 -6.98 -0.65
N PRO A 168 5.61 -7.21 -1.93
CA PRO A 168 6.94 -6.93 -2.47
C PRO A 168 7.19 -5.42 -2.53
N ILE A 169 8.42 -5.04 -2.24
CA ILE A 169 8.92 -3.67 -2.41
C ILE A 169 10.10 -3.67 -3.37
#